data_1153e59a292aac5aa779a2d2de2d51a6
#
_entry.id   1153e59a292aac5aa779a2d2de2d51a6
#
_cell.length_a   1.000
_cell.length_b   1.000
_cell.length_c   1.000
_cell.angle_alpha   90.00
_cell.angle_beta   90.00
_cell.angle_gamma   90.00
#
_symmetry.space_group_name_H-M   'P 1'
#
loop_
_entity.id
_entity.type
_entity.pdbx_description
1 polymer ?
#
loop_
_entity_poly.entity_id
_entity_poly.type
_entity_poly.pdbx_seq_one_letter_code
_entity_poly.pdbx_strand_id
1 'polypeptide(L)'
;MCSLFLPGTHSRVIILQTMILFVGAGLGLAAPTEFRFDFGSGVQPRPGFVKVTPQQPYDASKGYGFLQSDTVPPVGILTNSNIAVAAVTPARATTGISTFAVDVPEGNYDVSIVFGNPTEPTSTTIKAESRRVMLQKVETKPGQFVTNSFTVNVRRPNLRGGGTIGLRNKDGQSEGSSLDWDDHLTLEFNGSHPGVDSLTVTPSTNAITLFIAGDSTVCDQPLEPWSGWGMILPSFFSQGVAVANHAQSGLALFSFEQQRRLKKILEEMHPGDYLFIQFGHNDQKDKSPGAGPYTSYKDNLKKYITAVREKGGIPVLVTSMERRNGKNWKDGKPEPTLADFATAARQVGEEEKVPVIDLNEMSVKFYTALGNEGSVKAFVHYPANTFPGQDKPLADDTHFNSYGAYELARCVAEGIKSKVPELAKKLLPDTGTFDPAHPDAPDSVQIPASLSVGANVKPAGS
;
A
#
# COMPACT_ATOMS: atom_id res chain seq x y z
N MET A 1 84.99 57.11 1.22
CA MET A 1 84.17 57.76 0.21
C MET A 1 82.79 57.16 0.21
N CYS A 2 81.88 57.90 0.81
CA CYS A 2 80.44 57.50 0.96
C CYS A 2 79.69 57.79 -0.31
N SER A 3 78.82 56.94 -0.71
CA SER A 3 77.68 57.21 -1.59
C SER A 3 76.40 56.58 -1.02
N LEU A 4 75.53 57.49 -0.64
CA LEU A 4 74.16 57.16 -0.21
C LEU A 4 73.31 56.74 -1.42
N PHE A 5 72.56 55.72 -1.29
CA PHE A 5 71.39 55.43 -2.15
C PHE A 5 70.12 55.48 -1.33
N LEU A 6 69.17 56.28 -1.72
CA LEU A 6 67.80 56.40 -1.20
C LEU A 6 66.92 55.31 -1.85
N PRO A 7 66.02 54.74 -1.13
CA PRO A 7 65.05 53.77 -1.73
C PRO A 7 63.78 54.44 -2.24
N GLY A 8 63.41 54.06 -3.45
CA GLY A 8 62.15 54.48 -4.11
C GLY A 8 60.92 53.83 -3.55
N THR A 9 59.94 54.63 -3.30
CA THR A 9 58.62 54.22 -2.86
C THR A 9 57.78 53.65 -4.03
N HIS A 10 57.50 52.38 -4.04
CA HIS A 10 56.49 51.80 -4.92
C HIS A 10 55.14 51.74 -4.21
N SER A 11 54.22 52.59 -4.60
CA SER A 11 52.81 52.55 -4.24
C SER A 11 52.16 51.36 -4.92
N ARG A 12 51.76 50.35 -4.13
CA ARG A 12 50.88 49.29 -4.59
C ARG A 12 49.43 49.73 -4.46
N VAL A 13 48.77 49.92 -5.60
CA VAL A 13 47.30 50.06 -5.67
C VAL A 13 46.67 48.72 -5.41
N ILE A 14 46.00 48.57 -4.28
CA ILE A 14 45.18 47.40 -3.97
C ILE A 14 43.80 47.68 -4.58
N ILE A 15 43.47 46.99 -5.66
CA ILE A 15 42.12 46.94 -6.20
C ILE A 15 41.33 45.96 -5.37
N LEU A 16 40.45 46.49 -4.52
CA LEU A 16 39.49 45.70 -3.77
C LEU A 16 38.35 45.32 -4.74
N GLN A 17 38.37 44.09 -5.28
CA GLN A 17 37.23 43.54 -6.00
C GLN A 17 36.15 43.18 -4.99
N THR A 18 35.11 43.97 -4.90
CA THR A 18 33.89 43.69 -4.16
C THR A 18 33.13 42.61 -4.91
N MET A 19 33.22 41.38 -4.44
CA MET A 19 32.43 40.24 -4.93
C MET A 19 31.00 40.42 -4.42
N ILE A 20 30.10 40.92 -5.23
CA ILE A 20 28.67 40.99 -4.93
C ILE A 20 28.16 39.56 -5.09
N LEU A 21 27.95 38.87 -3.95
CA LEU A 21 27.19 37.60 -3.90
C LEU A 21 25.72 37.94 -4.19
N PHE A 22 25.25 37.65 -5.40
CA PHE A 22 23.82 37.54 -5.67
C PHE A 22 23.31 36.29 -4.99
N VAL A 23 22.80 36.47 -3.77
CA VAL A 23 21.91 35.45 -3.18
C VAL A 23 20.59 35.57 -3.95
N GLY A 24 20.45 34.79 -4.99
CA GLY A 24 19.20 34.58 -5.66
C GLY A 24 18.26 33.90 -4.65
N ALA A 25 17.42 34.66 -3.97
CA ALA A 25 16.25 34.15 -3.30
C ALA A 25 15.33 33.59 -4.41
N GLY A 26 15.49 32.31 -4.73
CA GLY A 26 14.49 31.58 -5.47
C GLY A 26 13.21 31.66 -4.63
N LEU A 27 12.25 32.43 -5.10
CA LEU A 27 10.87 32.33 -4.66
C LEU A 27 10.45 30.89 -5.00
N GLY A 28 10.66 29.95 -4.08
CA GLY A 28 10.05 28.64 -4.13
C GLY A 28 8.55 28.88 -4.14
N LEU A 29 7.90 28.67 -5.27
CA LEU A 29 6.45 28.55 -5.31
C LEU A 29 6.09 27.52 -4.24
N ALA A 30 5.30 27.91 -3.25
CA ALA A 30 4.75 26.98 -2.28
C ALA A 30 4.10 25.84 -3.07
N ALA A 31 4.42 24.59 -2.71
CA ALA A 31 3.78 23.43 -3.33
C ALA A 31 2.25 23.65 -3.28
N PRO A 32 1.52 23.33 -4.35
CA PRO A 32 0.09 23.56 -4.38
C PRO A 32 -0.55 22.88 -3.18
N THR A 33 -1.36 23.61 -2.45
CA THR A 33 -2.05 23.12 -1.25
C THR A 33 -3.21 22.21 -1.59
N GLU A 34 -3.64 22.18 -2.86
CA GLU A 34 -4.76 21.38 -3.33
C GLU A 34 -4.67 21.17 -4.84
N PHE A 35 -5.00 19.98 -5.31
CA PHE A 35 -5.12 19.61 -6.71
C PHE A 35 -6.59 19.28 -7.03
N ARG A 36 -7.13 19.85 -8.10
CA ARG A 36 -8.52 19.64 -8.52
C ARG A 36 -8.56 19.32 -10.01
N PHE A 37 -9.08 18.15 -10.35
CA PHE A 37 -9.17 17.65 -11.72
C PHE A 37 -10.62 17.40 -12.12
N ASP A 38 -10.99 17.89 -13.31
CA ASP A 38 -12.31 17.72 -13.93
C ASP A 38 -12.18 16.75 -15.11
N PHE A 39 -12.81 15.59 -14.96
CA PHE A 39 -12.89 14.55 -16.00
C PHE A 39 -14.25 14.57 -16.72
N GLY A 40 -15.18 15.43 -16.33
CA GLY A 40 -16.51 15.51 -16.93
C GLY A 40 -16.51 15.82 -18.43
N SER A 41 -17.64 15.62 -19.11
CA SER A 41 -17.77 15.77 -20.56
C SER A 41 -17.78 17.22 -21.07
N GLY A 42 -17.88 18.22 -20.20
CA GLY A 42 -17.87 19.64 -20.56
C GLY A 42 -16.55 20.04 -21.24
N VAL A 43 -16.63 20.93 -22.23
CA VAL A 43 -15.43 21.46 -22.92
C VAL A 43 -14.60 22.34 -22.00
N GLN A 44 -15.25 23.14 -21.16
CA GLN A 44 -14.59 23.99 -20.17
C GLN A 44 -14.56 23.29 -18.81
N PRO A 45 -13.45 23.43 -18.04
CA PRO A 45 -13.40 22.92 -16.68
C PRO A 45 -14.36 23.65 -15.76
N ARG A 46 -14.75 23.02 -14.65
CA ARG A 46 -15.40 23.72 -13.54
C ARG A 46 -14.49 24.81 -12.99
N PRO A 47 -15.05 25.89 -12.43
CA PRO A 47 -14.24 26.92 -11.79
C PRO A 47 -13.29 26.33 -10.73
N GLY A 48 -11.98 26.63 -10.86
CA GLY A 48 -10.94 26.14 -9.95
C GLY A 48 -10.46 24.71 -10.20
N PHE A 49 -10.95 24.03 -11.24
CA PHE A 49 -10.48 22.69 -11.64
C PHE A 49 -9.61 22.76 -12.90
N VAL A 50 -8.70 21.81 -13.02
CA VAL A 50 -7.93 21.58 -14.25
C VAL A 50 -8.66 20.54 -15.09
N LYS A 51 -8.91 20.85 -16.35
CA LYS A 51 -9.50 19.89 -17.29
C LYS A 51 -8.50 18.81 -17.64
N VAL A 52 -8.91 17.56 -17.51
CA VAL A 52 -8.13 16.39 -17.94
C VAL A 52 -8.97 15.58 -18.92
N THR A 53 -8.41 15.33 -20.10
CA THR A 53 -9.05 14.46 -21.10
C THR A 53 -8.55 13.01 -20.93
N PRO A 54 -9.32 12.01 -21.36
CA PRO A 54 -8.93 10.60 -21.21
C PRO A 54 -7.63 10.24 -21.94
N GLN A 55 -7.29 10.97 -22.98
CA GLN A 55 -6.10 10.77 -23.80
C GLN A 55 -4.90 11.59 -23.34
N GLN A 56 -5.02 12.34 -22.23
CA GLN A 56 -3.93 13.13 -21.71
C GLN A 56 -2.94 12.24 -20.94
N PRO A 57 -1.79 11.90 -21.56
CA PRO A 57 -0.78 11.12 -20.86
C PRO A 57 -0.18 11.92 -19.72
N TYR A 58 0.42 11.22 -18.75
CA TYR A 58 1.21 11.86 -17.73
C TYR A 58 2.33 12.71 -18.36
N ASP A 59 2.46 13.92 -17.87
CA ASP A 59 3.43 14.92 -18.33
C ASP A 59 4.18 15.48 -17.11
N ALA A 60 5.46 15.12 -16.98
CA ALA A 60 6.30 15.54 -15.86
C ALA A 60 6.43 17.06 -15.71
N SER A 61 6.24 17.84 -16.80
CA SER A 61 6.24 19.31 -16.72
C SER A 61 4.98 19.87 -16.07
N LYS A 62 3.89 19.12 -16.09
CA LYS A 62 2.61 19.46 -15.46
C LYS A 62 2.43 18.77 -14.11
N GLY A 63 3.09 17.63 -13.91
CA GLY A 63 3.01 16.81 -12.72
C GLY A 63 1.70 16.02 -12.59
N TYR A 64 1.00 15.74 -13.69
CA TYR A 64 -0.20 14.91 -13.67
C TYR A 64 -0.56 14.36 -15.06
N GLY A 65 -1.36 13.31 -15.08
CA GLY A 65 -1.92 12.68 -16.29
C GLY A 65 -2.15 11.19 -16.12
N PHE A 66 -2.60 10.54 -17.19
CA PHE A 66 -2.79 9.09 -17.20
C PHE A 66 -1.50 8.36 -17.53
N LEU A 67 -1.14 7.37 -16.72
CA LEU A 67 -0.04 6.47 -17.04
C LEU A 67 -0.43 5.60 -18.23
N GLN A 68 0.47 5.49 -19.21
CA GLN A 68 0.25 4.61 -20.38
C GLN A 68 0.62 3.18 -20.00
N SER A 69 0.03 2.21 -20.70
CA SER A 69 0.24 0.77 -20.41
C SER A 69 1.69 0.32 -20.54
N ASP A 70 2.52 1.05 -21.28
CA ASP A 70 3.96 0.81 -21.47
C ASP A 70 4.84 1.45 -20.37
N THR A 71 4.29 2.36 -19.57
CA THR A 71 4.96 2.94 -18.38
C THR A 71 4.61 2.20 -17.09
N VAL A 72 3.55 1.38 -17.08
CA VAL A 72 3.32 0.38 -16.03
C VAL A 72 4.32 -0.76 -16.28
N PRO A 73 5.13 -1.19 -15.28
CA PRO A 73 6.19 -2.17 -15.50
C PRO A 73 5.71 -3.35 -16.36
N PRO A 74 6.47 -3.78 -17.38
CA PRO A 74 6.04 -4.83 -18.31
C PRO A 74 6.14 -6.20 -17.64
N VAL A 75 5.14 -6.55 -16.84
CA VAL A 75 4.96 -7.92 -16.38
C VAL A 75 3.58 -8.35 -16.82
N GLY A 76 3.52 -8.97 -18.00
CA GLY A 76 2.34 -9.66 -18.51
C GLY A 76 1.06 -8.81 -18.59
N ILE A 77 0.90 -8.01 -19.65
CA ILE A 77 -0.38 -7.36 -19.92
C ILE A 77 -1.42 -8.45 -20.23
N LEU A 78 -2.57 -8.42 -19.54
CA LEU A 78 -3.73 -9.24 -19.91
C LEU A 78 -4.24 -8.78 -21.28
N THR A 79 -3.75 -9.38 -22.34
CA THR A 79 -4.37 -9.32 -23.66
C THR A 79 -5.43 -10.42 -23.77
N ASN A 80 -6.47 -10.33 -22.94
CA ASN A 80 -7.65 -11.12 -23.21
C ASN A 80 -8.48 -10.33 -24.21
N SER A 81 -8.80 -10.90 -25.35
CA SER A 81 -9.56 -10.31 -26.47
C SER A 81 -10.96 -9.83 -26.07
N ASN A 82 -11.36 -9.97 -24.82
CA ASN A 82 -12.62 -9.51 -24.25
C ASN A 82 -12.45 -8.38 -23.19
N ILE A 83 -11.23 -7.94 -22.90
CA ILE A 83 -10.99 -6.74 -22.07
C ILE A 83 -10.39 -5.69 -23.00
N ALA A 84 -11.26 -4.93 -23.64
CA ALA A 84 -10.82 -3.75 -24.36
C ALA A 84 -10.21 -2.77 -23.35
N VAL A 85 -8.89 -2.52 -23.46
CA VAL A 85 -8.25 -1.39 -22.80
C VAL A 85 -8.81 -0.13 -23.44
N ALA A 86 -9.91 0.36 -22.94
CA ALA A 86 -10.45 1.64 -23.36
C ALA A 86 -9.97 2.70 -22.37
N ALA A 87 -9.45 3.78 -22.88
CA ALA A 87 -9.17 4.97 -22.11
C ALA A 87 -10.42 5.36 -21.31
N VAL A 88 -10.24 5.81 -20.06
CA VAL A 88 -11.32 6.42 -19.30
C VAL A 88 -11.89 7.56 -20.13
N THR A 89 -13.09 7.39 -20.61
CA THR A 89 -13.83 8.48 -21.22
C THR A 89 -14.61 9.20 -20.13
N PRO A 90 -14.36 10.48 -19.90
CA PRO A 90 -15.21 11.26 -19.01
C PRO A 90 -16.65 11.12 -19.48
N ALA A 91 -17.55 10.76 -18.57
CA ALA A 91 -18.97 10.66 -18.82
C ALA A 91 -19.43 9.68 -19.93
N ARG A 92 -18.57 8.74 -20.37
CA ARG A 92 -18.97 7.66 -21.26
C ARG A 92 -18.52 6.34 -20.67
N ALA A 93 -19.47 5.46 -20.37
CA ALA A 93 -19.17 4.11 -19.91
C ALA A 93 -18.24 3.44 -20.90
N THR A 94 -17.01 3.19 -20.48
CA THR A 94 -16.07 2.37 -21.23
C THR A 94 -15.55 1.32 -20.28
N THR A 95 -15.63 0.09 -20.68
CA THR A 95 -14.95 -1.03 -20.04
C THR A 95 -13.46 -0.76 -20.13
N GLY A 96 -12.83 -0.23 -19.08
CA GLY A 96 -11.38 0.03 -19.11
C GLY A 96 -10.82 0.39 -17.76
N ILE A 97 -9.64 -0.13 -17.47
CA ILE A 97 -8.82 0.23 -16.31
C ILE A 97 -7.90 1.35 -16.75
N SER A 98 -7.80 2.40 -15.96
CA SER A 98 -6.81 3.47 -16.18
C SER A 98 -6.20 3.92 -14.87
N THR A 99 -4.93 4.30 -14.90
CA THR A 99 -4.19 4.81 -13.76
C THR A 99 -3.89 6.29 -13.97
N PHE A 100 -4.39 7.12 -13.09
CA PHE A 100 -4.10 8.56 -13.04
C PHE A 100 -3.02 8.83 -12.02
N ALA A 101 -2.01 9.60 -12.38
CA ALA A 101 -0.92 10.00 -11.50
C ALA A 101 -0.91 11.51 -11.29
N VAL A 102 -0.55 11.94 -10.08
CA VAL A 102 -0.30 13.34 -9.72
C VAL A 102 0.92 13.43 -8.81
N ASP A 103 1.84 14.35 -9.14
CA ASP A 103 3.04 14.59 -8.36
C ASP A 103 2.69 15.23 -7.04
N VAL A 104 3.09 14.59 -5.96
CA VAL A 104 2.86 15.10 -4.62
C VAL A 104 4.09 14.84 -3.73
N PRO A 105 4.41 15.70 -2.77
CA PRO A 105 5.37 15.37 -1.72
C PRO A 105 4.99 14.11 -0.93
N GLU A 106 5.98 13.46 -0.32
CA GLU A 106 5.72 12.39 0.65
C GLU A 106 4.81 12.87 1.79
N GLY A 107 3.77 12.09 2.12
CA GLY A 107 2.82 12.44 3.19
C GLY A 107 1.46 11.78 3.05
N ASN A 108 0.51 12.24 3.85
CA ASN A 108 -0.87 11.78 3.79
C ASN A 108 -1.72 12.79 3.00
N TYR A 109 -2.66 12.26 2.22
CA TYR A 109 -3.56 13.06 1.38
C TYR A 109 -5.00 12.62 1.54
N ASP A 110 -5.88 13.60 1.71
CA ASP A 110 -7.32 13.41 1.58
C ASP A 110 -7.70 13.49 0.11
N VAL A 111 -8.33 12.43 -0.36
CA VAL A 111 -8.79 12.27 -1.74
C VAL A 111 -10.30 12.26 -1.74
N SER A 112 -10.91 13.15 -2.50
CA SER A 112 -12.36 13.22 -2.69
C SER A 112 -12.69 13.04 -4.17
N ILE A 113 -13.54 12.07 -4.47
CA ILE A 113 -13.92 11.70 -5.84
C ILE A 113 -15.42 11.82 -6.01
N VAL A 114 -15.84 12.52 -7.05
CA VAL A 114 -17.22 12.51 -7.51
C VAL A 114 -17.37 11.43 -8.57
N PHE A 115 -18.24 10.47 -8.29
CA PHE A 115 -18.58 9.36 -9.19
C PHE A 115 -19.90 9.65 -9.89
N GLY A 116 -20.04 9.20 -11.12
CA GLY A 116 -21.28 9.26 -11.85
C GLY A 116 -21.09 9.54 -13.34
N ASN A 117 -22.18 9.37 -14.06
CA ASN A 117 -22.28 9.66 -15.48
C ASN A 117 -23.69 10.21 -15.78
N PRO A 118 -23.85 11.25 -16.61
CA PRO A 118 -25.17 11.85 -16.87
C PRO A 118 -26.15 10.89 -17.56
N THR A 119 -25.67 9.92 -18.32
CA THR A 119 -26.52 9.09 -19.20
C THR A 119 -26.42 7.59 -18.94
N GLU A 120 -25.35 7.12 -18.30
CA GLU A 120 -25.06 5.70 -18.11
C GLU A 120 -24.89 5.35 -16.62
N PRO A 121 -25.24 4.13 -16.18
CA PRO A 121 -24.91 3.68 -14.85
C PRO A 121 -23.41 3.45 -14.72
N THR A 122 -22.85 3.64 -13.51
CA THR A 122 -21.43 3.37 -13.25
C THR A 122 -21.24 2.37 -12.12
N SER A 123 -20.13 1.64 -12.14
CA SER A 123 -19.68 0.78 -11.06
C SER A 123 -18.16 0.87 -11.00
N THR A 124 -17.65 1.58 -10.00
CA THR A 124 -16.25 2.00 -9.90
C THR A 124 -15.62 1.48 -8.63
N THR A 125 -14.44 0.91 -8.77
CA THR A 125 -13.51 0.57 -7.66
C THR A 125 -12.27 1.44 -7.80
N ILE A 126 -11.85 2.06 -6.71
CA ILE A 126 -10.61 2.86 -6.68
C ILE A 126 -9.54 2.09 -5.94
N LYS A 127 -8.40 1.93 -6.60
CA LYS A 127 -7.18 1.47 -5.96
C LYS A 127 -6.13 2.59 -6.01
N ALA A 128 -5.29 2.68 -5.01
CA ALA A 128 -4.19 3.63 -4.97
C ALA A 128 -2.86 2.89 -4.94
N GLU A 129 -1.80 3.52 -5.45
CA GLU A 129 -0.45 2.98 -5.41
C GLU A 129 -0.40 1.57 -6.01
N SER A 130 0.35 0.64 -5.43
CA SER A 130 0.38 -0.75 -5.89
C SER A 130 -0.89 -1.51 -5.49
N ARG A 131 -2.00 -1.23 -6.18
CA ARG A 131 -3.25 -1.98 -6.08
C ARG A 131 -3.96 -1.91 -4.71
N ARG A 132 -3.60 -0.97 -3.84
CA ARG A 132 -4.20 -0.76 -2.52
C ARG A 132 -5.67 -0.35 -2.68
N VAL A 133 -6.60 -1.16 -2.18
CA VAL A 133 -8.05 -0.92 -2.35
C VAL A 133 -8.49 0.20 -1.41
N MET A 134 -9.02 1.27 -1.97
CA MET A 134 -9.51 2.43 -1.22
C MET A 134 -11.04 2.48 -1.16
N LEU A 135 -11.71 2.28 -2.29
CA LEU A 135 -13.16 2.24 -2.40
C LEU A 135 -13.58 1.06 -3.26
N GLN A 136 -14.52 0.27 -2.76
CA GLN A 136 -15.05 -0.88 -3.49
C GLN A 136 -16.40 -0.54 -4.10
N LYS A 137 -16.57 -0.87 -5.38
CA LYS A 137 -17.88 -0.95 -6.07
C LYS A 137 -18.83 0.21 -5.77
N VAL A 138 -18.38 1.45 -6.00
CA VAL A 138 -19.25 2.62 -5.93
C VAL A 138 -20.17 2.60 -7.15
N GLU A 139 -21.46 2.39 -6.93
CA GLU A 139 -22.47 2.30 -7.98
C GLU A 139 -23.29 3.57 -8.08
N THR A 140 -23.57 4.03 -9.32
CA THR A 140 -24.47 5.15 -9.58
C THR A 140 -25.44 4.83 -10.72
N LYS A 141 -26.64 5.43 -10.66
CA LYS A 141 -27.61 5.38 -11.76
C LYS A 141 -27.29 6.50 -12.77
N PRO A 142 -27.83 6.42 -14.03
CA PRO A 142 -27.74 7.52 -14.96
C PRO A 142 -28.20 8.85 -14.33
N GLY A 143 -27.39 9.91 -14.47
CA GLY A 143 -27.67 11.22 -13.91
C GLY A 143 -27.45 11.36 -12.38
N GLN A 144 -27.10 10.28 -11.69
CA GLN A 144 -26.75 10.30 -10.27
C GLN A 144 -25.25 10.55 -10.10
N PHE A 145 -24.91 11.49 -9.20
CA PHE A 145 -23.54 11.75 -8.79
C PHE A 145 -23.42 11.56 -7.28
N VAL A 146 -22.38 10.83 -6.84
CA VAL A 146 -22.08 10.60 -5.43
C VAL A 146 -20.63 10.96 -5.15
N THR A 147 -20.36 11.46 -3.95
CA THR A 147 -19.00 11.79 -3.52
C THR A 147 -18.57 10.82 -2.43
N ASN A 148 -17.39 10.21 -2.61
CA ASN A 148 -16.73 9.42 -1.58
C ASN A 148 -15.32 9.97 -1.37
N SER A 149 -14.85 9.85 -0.12
CA SER A 149 -13.52 10.34 0.27
C SER A 149 -12.80 9.30 1.10
N PHE A 150 -11.47 9.30 0.98
CA PHE A 150 -10.56 8.47 1.77
C PHE A 150 -9.27 9.23 2.03
N THR A 151 -8.41 8.71 2.91
CA THR A 151 -7.05 9.23 3.12
C THR A 151 -6.04 8.20 2.68
N VAL A 152 -5.04 8.62 1.92
CA VAL A 152 -3.98 7.76 1.37
C VAL A 152 -2.61 8.24 1.82
N ASN A 153 -1.68 7.30 2.03
CA ASN A 153 -0.27 7.60 2.28
C ASN A 153 0.55 7.42 1.02
N VAL A 154 1.31 8.44 0.66
CA VAL A 154 2.34 8.44 -0.39
C VAL A 154 3.70 8.48 0.28
N ARG A 155 4.62 7.60 -0.12
CA ARG A 155 5.91 7.44 0.54
C ARG A 155 7.06 7.28 -0.44
N ARG A 156 8.24 7.72 -0.01
CA ARG A 156 9.51 7.61 -0.73
C ARG A 156 10.47 6.70 0.02
N PRO A 157 11.43 6.07 -0.67
CA PRO A 157 12.41 5.21 0.00
C PRO A 157 13.43 5.98 0.82
N ASN A 158 13.49 7.30 0.69
CA ASN A 158 14.50 8.17 1.29
C ASN A 158 14.38 8.23 2.81
N LEU A 159 15.51 8.26 3.50
CA LEU A 159 15.62 8.47 4.94
C LEU A 159 16.04 9.92 5.23
N ARG A 160 15.53 10.51 6.31
CA ARG A 160 15.82 11.91 6.70
C ARG A 160 17.32 12.19 6.90
N GLY A 161 18.07 11.20 7.39
CA GLY A 161 19.53 11.29 7.58
C GLY A 161 20.37 10.93 6.35
N GLY A 162 19.74 10.78 5.19
CA GLY A 162 20.37 10.36 3.95
C GLY A 162 20.36 8.85 3.72
N GLY A 163 20.51 8.47 2.45
CA GLY A 163 20.35 7.09 1.97
C GLY A 163 18.88 6.68 1.86
N THR A 164 18.64 5.41 1.55
CA THR A 164 17.31 4.84 1.33
C THR A 164 17.09 3.58 2.17
N ILE A 165 15.86 3.16 2.30
CA ILE A 165 15.55 1.80 2.73
C ILE A 165 16.10 0.79 1.72
N GLY A 166 16.25 -0.46 2.13
CA GLY A 166 16.55 -1.56 1.23
C GLY A 166 15.32 -1.91 0.40
N LEU A 167 15.29 -1.49 -0.86
CA LEU A 167 14.28 -1.94 -1.81
C LEU A 167 14.68 -3.29 -2.38
N ARG A 168 13.72 -4.20 -2.47
CA ARG A 168 13.99 -5.55 -2.94
C ARG A 168 13.93 -5.59 -4.48
N ASN A 169 14.99 -6.12 -5.09
CA ASN A 169 15.08 -6.45 -6.51
C ASN A 169 15.46 -7.91 -6.64
N LYS A 170 14.49 -8.82 -6.57
CA LYS A 170 14.75 -10.25 -6.64
C LYS A 170 13.56 -10.99 -7.27
N ASP A 171 13.87 -12.07 -7.97
CA ASP A 171 12.88 -13.00 -8.52
C ASP A 171 11.89 -12.35 -9.51
N GLY A 172 12.37 -11.37 -10.32
CA GLY A 172 11.56 -10.67 -11.32
C GLY A 172 10.61 -9.62 -10.74
N GLN A 173 10.63 -9.39 -9.43
CA GLN A 173 9.94 -8.28 -8.77
C GLN A 173 10.93 -7.19 -8.42
N SER A 174 10.72 -5.98 -8.93
CA SER A 174 11.46 -4.79 -8.54
C SER A 174 10.56 -3.90 -7.68
N GLU A 175 10.80 -3.86 -6.38
CA GLU A 175 10.09 -2.95 -5.50
C GLU A 175 10.37 -1.48 -5.85
N GLY A 176 11.56 -1.19 -6.37
CA GLY A 176 11.93 0.17 -6.79
C GLY A 176 11.21 0.65 -8.05
N SER A 177 10.52 -0.24 -8.77
CA SER A 177 9.64 0.10 -9.89
C SER A 177 8.15 -0.09 -9.56
N SER A 178 7.82 -0.39 -8.29
CA SER A 178 6.43 -0.40 -7.83
C SER A 178 5.95 1.04 -7.61
N LEU A 179 4.64 1.24 -7.75
CA LEU A 179 3.99 2.52 -7.51
C LEU A 179 3.90 2.90 -6.00
N ASP A 180 4.58 2.16 -5.12
CA ASP A 180 4.53 2.39 -3.66
C ASP A 180 5.64 3.31 -3.15
N TRP A 181 6.71 3.50 -3.92
CA TRP A 181 7.94 4.16 -3.45
C TRP A 181 8.42 5.19 -4.45
N ASP A 182 7.54 6.05 -4.93
CA ASP A 182 7.84 7.07 -5.92
C ASP A 182 7.37 8.48 -5.52
N ASP A 183 7.31 9.39 -6.48
CA ASP A 183 6.98 10.80 -6.29
C ASP A 183 5.53 11.12 -6.67
N HIS A 184 4.70 10.09 -6.87
CA HIS A 184 3.34 10.26 -7.36
C HIS A 184 2.31 9.69 -6.38
N LEU A 185 1.16 10.33 -6.30
CA LEU A 185 -0.07 9.64 -5.92
C LEU A 185 -0.66 9.03 -7.19
N THR A 186 -0.76 7.71 -7.23
CA THR A 186 -1.41 7.00 -8.32
C THR A 186 -2.78 6.48 -7.91
N LEU A 187 -3.76 6.61 -8.81
CA LEU A 187 -5.13 6.16 -8.61
C LEU A 187 -5.57 5.31 -9.81
N GLU A 188 -5.83 4.04 -9.56
CA GLU A 188 -6.42 3.13 -10.54
C GLU A 188 -7.95 3.27 -10.51
N PHE A 189 -8.54 3.69 -11.62
CA PHE A 189 -9.97 3.70 -11.85
C PHE A 189 -10.36 2.37 -12.50
N ASN A 190 -11.02 1.50 -11.74
CA ASN A 190 -11.31 0.12 -12.13
C ASN A 190 -12.80 -0.19 -11.89
N GLY A 191 -13.26 -1.34 -12.36
CA GLY A 191 -14.65 -1.77 -12.21
C GLY A 191 -15.28 -2.17 -13.56
N SER A 192 -16.54 -2.59 -13.54
CA SER A 192 -17.22 -2.99 -14.77
C SER A 192 -17.58 -1.81 -15.68
N HIS A 193 -17.87 -0.66 -15.08
CA HIS A 193 -18.22 0.59 -15.78
C HIS A 193 -17.71 1.77 -14.96
N PRO A 194 -16.39 2.02 -14.91
CA PRO A 194 -15.85 3.09 -14.09
C PRO A 194 -16.31 4.46 -14.60
N GLY A 195 -16.81 5.29 -13.68
CA GLY A 195 -17.26 6.66 -13.97
C GLY A 195 -16.79 7.62 -12.90
N VAL A 196 -15.73 8.37 -13.20
CA VAL A 196 -15.16 9.42 -12.35
C VAL A 196 -15.39 10.76 -13.03
N ASP A 197 -16.07 11.66 -12.33
CA ASP A 197 -16.42 12.97 -12.85
C ASP A 197 -15.42 14.05 -12.40
N SER A 198 -14.96 13.98 -11.15
CA SER A 198 -13.91 14.86 -10.65
C SER A 198 -13.14 14.27 -9.48
N LEU A 199 -11.94 14.81 -9.27
CA LEU A 199 -10.99 14.42 -8.24
C LEU A 199 -10.43 15.66 -7.55
N THR A 200 -10.41 15.64 -6.21
CA THR A 200 -9.70 16.62 -5.39
C THR A 200 -8.70 15.88 -4.50
N VAL A 201 -7.47 16.37 -4.44
CA VAL A 201 -6.39 15.85 -3.59
C VAL A 201 -5.88 16.98 -2.72
N THR A 202 -5.90 16.80 -1.40
CA THR A 202 -5.51 17.82 -0.41
C THR A 202 -4.57 17.20 0.62
N PRO A 203 -3.44 17.84 1.00
CA PRO A 203 -2.61 17.35 2.08
C PRO A 203 -3.40 17.17 3.37
N SER A 204 -3.27 16.02 4.02
CA SER A 204 -3.97 15.68 5.27
C SER A 204 -2.98 15.73 6.43
N THR A 205 -2.97 16.84 7.16
CA THR A 205 -2.02 17.09 8.26
C THR A 205 -2.46 16.49 9.61
N ASN A 206 -3.72 16.07 9.72
CA ASN A 206 -4.31 15.56 10.96
C ASN A 206 -4.75 14.10 10.87
N ALA A 207 -4.42 13.42 9.77
CA ALA A 207 -4.72 12.00 9.64
C ALA A 207 -3.88 11.18 10.61
N ILE A 208 -4.51 10.17 11.19
CA ILE A 208 -3.79 9.10 11.88
C ILE A 208 -3.08 8.24 10.82
N THR A 209 -1.79 8.00 10.99
CA THR A 209 -1.08 7.05 10.13
C THR A 209 -1.07 5.68 10.79
N LEU A 210 -1.63 4.69 10.09
CA LEU A 210 -1.53 3.28 10.44
C LEU A 210 -0.40 2.66 9.63
N PHE A 211 0.79 2.59 10.22
CA PHE A 211 1.91 1.87 9.65
C PHE A 211 1.72 0.36 9.78
N ILE A 212 2.13 -0.38 8.77
CA ILE A 212 2.13 -1.85 8.81
C ILE A 212 3.54 -2.36 8.50
N ALA A 213 4.06 -3.19 9.40
CA ALA A 213 5.30 -3.96 9.22
C ALA A 213 4.93 -5.44 9.07
N GLY A 214 5.43 -6.08 8.00
CA GLY A 214 5.07 -7.45 7.72
C GLY A 214 5.78 -8.05 6.50
N ASP A 215 5.30 -9.20 6.11
CA ASP A 215 5.82 -10.01 5.01
C ASP A 215 4.88 -10.06 3.78
N SER A 216 5.06 -11.07 2.91
CA SER A 216 4.30 -11.25 1.66
C SER A 216 2.79 -11.43 1.85
N THR A 217 2.34 -11.86 3.03
CA THR A 217 0.93 -12.06 3.33
C THR A 217 0.22 -10.77 3.74
N VAL A 218 0.99 -9.71 3.95
CA VAL A 218 0.56 -8.39 4.43
C VAL A 218 0.73 -7.30 3.38
N CYS A 219 1.82 -7.35 2.59
CA CYS A 219 2.26 -6.26 1.74
C CYS A 219 1.28 -5.95 0.59
N ASP A 220 1.44 -4.75 0.03
CA ASP A 220 0.82 -4.36 -1.23
C ASP A 220 1.50 -5.18 -2.34
N GLN A 221 0.83 -6.25 -2.80
CA GLN A 221 1.36 -7.10 -3.86
C GLN A 221 1.19 -6.39 -5.20
N PRO A 222 2.29 -6.12 -5.94
CA PRO A 222 2.21 -5.33 -7.17
C PRO A 222 1.56 -6.08 -8.34
N LEU A 223 1.48 -7.40 -8.28
CA LEU A 223 1.09 -8.25 -9.40
C LEU A 223 -0.07 -9.17 -9.06
N GLU A 224 -1.06 -9.27 -9.97
CA GLU A 224 -2.08 -10.31 -9.91
C GLU A 224 -1.46 -11.71 -10.13
N PRO A 225 -2.00 -12.78 -9.50
CA PRO A 225 -3.17 -12.81 -8.62
C PRO A 225 -2.85 -12.68 -7.12
N TRP A 226 -1.65 -12.25 -6.77
CA TRP A 226 -1.18 -12.16 -5.39
C TRP A 226 -1.83 -11.00 -4.63
N SER A 227 -2.17 -11.22 -3.36
CA SER A 227 -2.74 -10.19 -2.49
C SER A 227 -2.30 -10.37 -1.04
N GLY A 228 -2.13 -9.26 -0.31
CA GLY A 228 -1.93 -9.22 1.13
C GLY A 228 -3.12 -8.54 1.82
N TRP A 229 -3.41 -8.87 3.07
CA TRP A 229 -4.53 -8.25 3.78
C TRP A 229 -4.31 -6.73 4.00
N GLY A 230 -3.04 -6.29 4.11
CA GLY A 230 -2.72 -4.89 4.32
C GLY A 230 -3.08 -3.99 3.15
N MET A 231 -3.11 -4.51 1.92
CA MET A 231 -3.55 -3.74 0.75
C MET A 231 -5.07 -3.59 0.64
N ILE A 232 -5.83 -4.43 1.37
CA ILE A 232 -7.30 -4.37 1.39
C ILE A 232 -7.81 -3.56 2.59
N LEU A 233 -7.09 -3.58 3.70
CA LEU A 233 -7.47 -2.95 4.96
C LEU A 233 -7.88 -1.46 4.83
N PRO A 234 -7.27 -0.62 3.97
CA PRO A 234 -7.67 0.78 3.81
C PRO A 234 -9.14 0.97 3.45
N SER A 235 -9.73 0.02 2.71
CA SER A 235 -11.14 0.11 2.28
C SER A 235 -12.15 0.04 3.43
N PHE A 236 -11.73 -0.29 4.64
CA PHE A 236 -12.57 -0.34 5.84
C PHE A 236 -12.48 0.93 6.69
N PHE A 237 -11.61 1.88 6.36
CA PHE A 237 -11.46 3.12 7.14
C PHE A 237 -12.21 4.29 6.50
N SER A 238 -12.76 5.14 7.36
CA SER A 238 -13.23 6.46 6.97
C SER A 238 -12.05 7.40 6.69
N GLN A 239 -12.32 8.51 6.00
CA GLN A 239 -11.35 9.59 5.86
C GLN A 239 -10.76 10.00 7.23
N GLY A 240 -9.45 10.28 7.25
CA GLY A 240 -8.68 10.63 8.45
C GLY A 240 -7.82 9.49 8.99
N VAL A 241 -7.78 8.33 8.32
CA VAL A 241 -6.79 7.26 8.56
C VAL A 241 -6.08 6.93 7.27
N ALA A 242 -4.77 7.07 7.24
CA ALA A 242 -3.90 6.70 6.13
C ALA A 242 -3.15 5.40 6.46
N VAL A 243 -3.34 4.35 5.68
CA VAL A 243 -2.57 3.11 5.85
C VAL A 243 -1.27 3.20 5.07
N ALA A 244 -0.15 3.19 5.80
CA ALA A 244 1.22 3.17 5.26
C ALA A 244 1.79 1.75 5.37
N ASN A 245 1.59 0.94 4.34
CA ASN A 245 1.98 -0.46 4.34
C ASN A 245 3.45 -0.62 3.92
N HIS A 246 4.35 -0.74 4.91
CA HIS A 246 5.79 -0.94 4.70
C HIS A 246 6.20 -2.42 4.60
N ALA A 247 5.24 -3.34 4.68
CA ALA A 247 5.48 -4.77 4.54
C ALA A 247 6.08 -5.11 3.17
N GLN A 248 6.86 -6.17 3.11
CA GLN A 248 7.47 -6.64 1.86
C GLN A 248 7.65 -8.14 1.85
N SER A 249 7.44 -8.73 0.67
CA SER A 249 7.59 -10.17 0.44
C SER A 249 8.94 -10.70 0.90
N GLY A 250 8.93 -11.80 1.65
CA GLY A 250 10.13 -12.52 2.11
C GLY A 250 10.86 -11.90 3.29
N LEU A 251 10.32 -10.85 3.93
CA LEU A 251 10.95 -10.27 5.11
C LEU A 251 10.53 -11.00 6.40
N ALA A 252 11.50 -11.13 7.28
CA ALA A 252 11.37 -11.47 8.69
C ALA A 252 11.63 -10.21 9.53
N LEU A 253 11.33 -10.23 10.83
CA LEU A 253 11.56 -9.09 11.73
C LEU A 253 12.98 -8.51 11.59
N PHE A 254 14.01 -9.38 11.67
CA PHE A 254 15.39 -8.92 11.60
C PHE A 254 15.76 -8.34 10.23
N SER A 255 15.29 -8.93 9.13
CA SER A 255 15.60 -8.45 7.78
C SER A 255 14.84 -7.18 7.41
N PHE A 256 13.64 -6.97 7.94
CA PHE A 256 12.90 -5.72 7.84
C PHE A 256 13.69 -4.55 8.48
N GLU A 257 14.28 -4.80 9.64
CA GLU A 257 15.16 -3.83 10.30
C GLU A 257 16.47 -3.60 9.53
N GLN A 258 17.13 -4.67 9.06
CA GLN A 258 18.35 -4.56 8.24
C GLN A 258 18.11 -3.73 6.98
N GLN A 259 16.93 -3.81 6.38
CA GLN A 259 16.51 -2.95 5.28
C GLN A 259 16.14 -1.54 5.70
N ARG A 260 16.31 -1.18 6.97
CA ARG A 260 16.02 0.15 7.53
C ARG A 260 14.55 0.57 7.43
N ARG A 261 13.61 -0.38 7.22
CA ARG A 261 12.18 -0.08 7.09
C ARG A 261 11.56 0.35 8.42
N LEU A 262 11.96 -0.28 9.54
CA LEU A 262 11.56 0.20 10.87
C LEU A 262 12.06 1.63 11.11
N LYS A 263 13.32 1.92 10.73
CA LYS A 263 13.86 3.28 10.83
C LYS A 263 13.03 4.29 10.05
N LYS A 264 12.62 3.97 8.80
CA LYS A 264 11.75 4.81 7.97
C LYS A 264 10.42 5.10 8.67
N ILE A 265 9.76 4.05 9.18
CA ILE A 265 8.50 4.20 9.94
C ILE A 265 8.71 5.15 11.14
N LEU A 266 9.77 4.95 11.93
CA LEU A 266 10.02 5.77 13.13
C LEU A 266 10.42 7.23 12.81
N GLU A 267 10.93 7.50 11.61
CA GLU A 267 11.20 8.87 11.14
C GLU A 267 9.93 9.62 10.75
N GLU A 268 8.89 8.92 10.33
CA GLU A 268 7.62 9.49 9.87
C GLU A 268 6.53 9.47 10.94
N MET A 269 6.67 8.61 11.93
CA MET A 269 5.69 8.40 12.99
C MET A 269 5.51 9.64 13.86
N HIS A 270 4.26 10.00 14.12
CA HIS A 270 3.85 11.02 15.09
C HIS A 270 3.16 10.40 16.31
N PRO A 271 3.12 11.09 17.45
CA PRO A 271 2.35 10.63 18.62
C PRO A 271 0.89 10.37 18.24
N GLY A 272 0.39 9.19 18.62
CA GLY A 272 -0.97 8.74 18.31
C GLY A 272 -1.10 7.92 17.04
N ASP A 273 -0.04 7.81 16.21
CA ASP A 273 0.00 6.87 15.08
C ASP A 273 0.12 5.43 15.58
N TYR A 274 -0.23 4.49 14.72
CA TYR A 274 -0.18 3.06 15.02
C TYR A 274 0.90 2.34 14.22
N LEU A 275 1.50 1.30 14.82
CA LEU A 275 2.26 0.30 14.07
C LEU A 275 1.66 -1.09 14.29
N PHE A 276 1.11 -1.68 13.23
CA PHE A 276 0.72 -3.09 13.22
C PHE A 276 1.92 -3.94 12.80
N ILE A 277 2.23 -4.96 13.61
CA ILE A 277 3.43 -5.79 13.45
C ILE A 277 3.00 -7.23 13.24
N GLN A 278 3.20 -7.78 12.02
CA GLN A 278 2.91 -9.17 11.69
C GLN A 278 4.09 -9.82 10.96
N PHE A 279 4.74 -10.77 11.62
CA PHE A 279 5.80 -11.59 11.06
C PHE A 279 5.67 -13.03 11.60
N GLY A 280 6.48 -13.96 11.05
CA GLY A 280 6.50 -15.36 11.44
C GLY A 280 6.80 -16.30 10.28
N HIS A 281 6.17 -16.09 9.11
CA HIS A 281 6.33 -16.96 7.93
C HIS A 281 7.78 -17.10 7.46
N ASN A 282 8.57 -16.04 7.59
CA ASN A 282 9.98 -16.04 7.20
C ASN A 282 10.92 -16.19 8.41
N ASP A 283 10.51 -15.74 9.59
CA ASP A 283 11.28 -15.90 10.82
C ASP A 283 11.51 -17.39 11.14
N GLN A 284 10.54 -18.26 10.91
CA GLN A 284 10.66 -19.71 11.10
C GLN A 284 11.73 -20.37 10.19
N LYS A 285 12.15 -19.70 9.12
CA LYS A 285 13.18 -20.17 8.18
C LYS A 285 14.59 -19.87 8.66
N ASP A 286 14.74 -18.96 9.63
CA ASP A 286 16.02 -18.67 10.25
C ASP A 286 16.48 -19.87 11.09
N LYS A 287 17.65 -20.43 10.73
CA LYS A 287 18.28 -21.56 11.41
C LYS A 287 19.57 -21.16 12.11
N SER A 288 19.80 -19.86 12.26
CA SER A 288 20.96 -19.31 12.96
C SER A 288 20.96 -19.73 14.44
N PRO A 289 22.12 -19.89 15.08
CA PRO A 289 22.16 -20.15 16.52
C PRO A 289 21.40 -19.08 17.33
N GLY A 290 20.48 -19.51 18.18
CA GLY A 290 19.63 -18.62 18.97
C GLY A 290 18.38 -18.11 18.24
N ALA A 291 18.19 -18.42 16.95
CA ALA A 291 16.97 -18.11 16.25
C ALA A 291 15.81 -19.02 16.73
N GLY A 292 14.65 -18.44 16.92
CA GLY A 292 13.46 -19.18 17.33
C GLY A 292 12.32 -18.30 17.81
N PRO A 293 11.11 -18.90 17.92
CA PRO A 293 9.92 -18.16 18.31
C PRO A 293 10.01 -17.56 19.74
N TYR A 294 10.60 -18.29 20.66
CA TYR A 294 10.69 -17.91 22.08
C TYR A 294 12.00 -17.20 22.44
N THR A 295 12.87 -16.95 21.49
CA THR A 295 14.16 -16.27 21.63
C THR A 295 14.20 -15.03 20.75
N SER A 296 14.96 -15.06 19.65
CA SER A 296 15.16 -13.88 18.77
C SER A 296 13.87 -13.24 18.26
N TYR A 297 12.82 -14.02 17.99
CA TYR A 297 11.56 -13.46 17.53
C TYR A 297 10.87 -12.63 18.62
N LYS A 298 10.78 -13.14 19.89
CA LYS A 298 10.24 -12.35 21.02
C LYS A 298 11.07 -11.10 21.28
N ASP A 299 12.40 -11.21 21.26
CA ASP A 299 13.30 -10.09 21.51
C ASP A 299 13.12 -8.98 20.46
N ASN A 300 13.02 -9.37 19.19
CA ASN A 300 12.77 -8.42 18.11
C ASN A 300 11.38 -7.76 18.22
N LEU A 301 10.33 -8.49 18.58
CA LEU A 301 9.00 -7.89 18.82
C LEU A 301 9.05 -6.85 19.93
N LYS A 302 9.70 -7.15 21.07
CA LYS A 302 9.88 -6.20 22.18
C LYS A 302 10.66 -4.97 21.77
N LYS A 303 11.70 -5.14 20.97
CA LYS A 303 12.48 -4.03 20.40
C LYS A 303 11.60 -3.08 19.56
N TYR A 304 10.75 -3.63 18.68
CA TYR A 304 9.82 -2.84 17.87
C TYR A 304 8.81 -2.10 18.74
N ILE A 305 8.22 -2.77 19.73
CA ILE A 305 7.27 -2.18 20.68
C ILE A 305 7.91 -0.99 21.39
N THR A 306 9.12 -1.16 21.94
CA THR A 306 9.86 -0.11 22.63
C THR A 306 10.11 1.08 21.71
N ALA A 307 10.64 0.86 20.51
CA ALA A 307 10.95 1.92 19.56
C ALA A 307 9.71 2.72 19.14
N VAL A 308 8.56 2.06 18.96
CA VAL A 308 7.28 2.73 18.65
C VAL A 308 6.80 3.60 19.83
N ARG A 309 6.87 3.09 21.04
CA ARG A 309 6.49 3.84 22.25
C ARG A 309 7.37 5.08 22.48
N GLU A 310 8.66 4.99 22.19
CA GLU A 310 9.59 6.13 22.26
C GLU A 310 9.19 7.27 21.29
N LYS A 311 8.46 6.97 20.23
CA LYS A 311 7.90 7.95 19.29
C LYS A 311 6.50 8.45 19.68
N GLY A 312 5.94 7.94 20.79
CA GLY A 312 4.55 8.21 21.18
C GLY A 312 3.52 7.46 20.32
N GLY A 313 3.97 6.51 19.51
CA GLY A 313 3.11 5.64 18.70
C GLY A 313 2.52 4.49 19.52
N ILE A 314 1.53 3.84 18.97
CA ILE A 314 0.77 2.75 19.56
C ILE A 314 1.11 1.45 18.82
N PRO A 315 1.90 0.53 19.41
CA PRO A 315 2.18 -0.76 18.81
C PRO A 315 1.00 -1.71 18.97
N VAL A 316 0.70 -2.50 17.93
CA VAL A 316 -0.30 -3.56 17.92
C VAL A 316 0.32 -4.79 17.28
N LEU A 317 0.28 -5.92 17.98
CA LEU A 317 0.73 -7.18 17.42
C LEU A 317 -0.42 -7.85 16.65
N VAL A 318 -0.11 -8.37 15.47
CA VAL A 318 -1.02 -9.22 14.70
C VAL A 318 -0.34 -10.58 14.56
N THR A 319 -0.94 -11.65 15.08
CA THR A 319 -0.35 -12.99 14.94
C THR A 319 -0.38 -13.41 13.47
N SER A 320 0.69 -14.10 13.00
CA SER A 320 0.71 -14.62 11.62
C SER A 320 -0.48 -15.56 11.38
N MET A 321 -1.25 -15.30 10.32
CA MET A 321 -2.27 -16.23 9.88
C MET A 321 -1.64 -17.56 9.55
N GLU A 322 -2.40 -18.65 9.68
CA GLU A 322 -1.92 -20.00 9.40
C GLU A 322 -1.79 -20.22 7.87
N ARG A 323 -1.00 -21.22 7.46
CA ARG A 323 -1.04 -21.71 6.08
C ARG A 323 -2.24 -22.61 5.88
N ARG A 324 -2.69 -22.73 4.64
CA ARG A 324 -3.71 -23.73 4.29
C ARG A 324 -3.26 -25.15 4.58
N ASN A 325 -1.96 -25.45 4.33
CA ASN A 325 -1.35 -26.77 4.58
C ASN A 325 -2.19 -27.93 4.03
N GLY A 326 -2.66 -27.82 2.79
CA GLY A 326 -3.72 -28.65 2.21
C GLY A 326 -3.50 -30.15 2.22
N LYS A 327 -2.24 -30.61 2.37
CA LYS A 327 -1.89 -32.04 2.49
C LYS A 327 -2.04 -32.58 3.90
N ASN A 328 -2.09 -31.73 4.91
CA ASN A 328 -2.06 -32.09 6.32
C ASN A 328 -3.25 -31.43 7.04
N TRP A 329 -4.43 -32.00 6.84
CA TRP A 329 -5.64 -31.63 7.58
C TRP A 329 -6.02 -32.76 8.52
N LYS A 330 -6.39 -32.38 9.75
CA LYS A 330 -6.85 -33.29 10.78
C LYS A 330 -8.08 -32.71 11.48
N ASP A 331 -9.06 -33.53 11.74
CA ASP A 331 -10.31 -33.14 12.40
C ASP A 331 -10.99 -31.94 11.76
N GLY A 332 -10.94 -31.83 10.41
CA GLY A 332 -11.58 -30.78 9.63
C GLY A 332 -10.85 -29.42 9.61
N LYS A 333 -9.61 -29.34 10.08
CA LYS A 333 -8.79 -28.11 10.11
C LYS A 333 -7.34 -28.38 9.68
N PRO A 334 -6.62 -27.35 9.20
CA PRO A 334 -5.22 -27.49 8.83
C PRO A 334 -4.34 -27.77 10.06
N GLU A 335 -3.37 -28.68 9.92
CA GLU A 335 -2.33 -28.86 10.94
C GLU A 335 -1.49 -27.59 11.05
N PRO A 336 -1.20 -27.13 12.29
CA PRO A 336 -0.51 -25.86 12.50
C PRO A 336 0.92 -25.86 11.95
N THR A 337 1.31 -24.78 11.29
CA THR A 337 2.68 -24.54 10.81
C THR A 337 3.37 -23.36 11.49
N LEU A 338 2.60 -22.49 12.15
CA LEU A 338 3.06 -21.24 12.77
C LEU A 338 2.67 -21.10 14.25
N ALA A 339 2.13 -22.17 14.87
CA ALA A 339 1.59 -22.13 16.23
C ALA A 339 2.55 -21.54 17.28
N ASP A 340 3.85 -21.89 17.22
CA ASP A 340 4.85 -21.40 18.17
C ASP A 340 5.11 -19.90 18.00
N PHE A 341 5.15 -19.40 16.75
CA PHE A 341 5.33 -17.98 16.47
C PHE A 341 4.09 -17.17 16.89
N ALA A 342 2.89 -17.67 16.63
CA ALA A 342 1.65 -17.08 17.11
C ALA A 342 1.58 -17.06 18.65
N THR A 343 1.97 -18.15 19.30
CA THR A 343 2.04 -18.24 20.76
C THR A 343 3.05 -17.26 21.34
N ALA A 344 4.24 -17.16 20.75
CA ALA A 344 5.26 -16.20 21.16
C ALA A 344 4.78 -14.75 21.04
N ALA A 345 4.06 -14.40 19.95
CA ALA A 345 3.47 -13.07 19.79
C ALA A 345 2.41 -12.76 20.86
N ARG A 346 1.52 -13.74 21.19
CA ARG A 346 0.54 -13.59 22.28
C ARG A 346 1.22 -13.35 23.63
N GLN A 347 2.28 -14.13 23.93
CA GLN A 347 3.05 -13.95 25.16
C GLN A 347 3.71 -12.56 25.23
N VAL A 348 4.32 -12.08 24.14
CA VAL A 348 4.88 -10.72 24.12
C VAL A 348 3.78 -9.68 24.32
N GLY A 349 2.62 -9.86 23.72
CA GLY A 349 1.48 -8.96 23.91
C GLY A 349 1.05 -8.87 25.38
N GLU A 350 1.03 -9.99 26.09
CA GLU A 350 0.72 -10.05 27.51
C GLU A 350 1.84 -9.42 28.38
N GLU A 351 3.10 -9.82 28.13
CA GLU A 351 4.29 -9.31 28.85
C GLU A 351 4.43 -7.78 28.68
N GLU A 352 4.25 -7.29 27.48
CA GLU A 352 4.41 -5.87 27.14
C GLU A 352 3.11 -5.06 27.27
N LYS A 353 1.98 -5.68 27.56
CA LYS A 353 0.66 -5.04 27.68
C LYS A 353 0.32 -4.25 26.39
N VAL A 354 0.48 -4.85 25.23
CA VAL A 354 0.08 -4.32 23.93
C VAL A 354 -1.10 -5.11 23.36
N PRO A 355 -2.00 -4.46 22.61
CA PRO A 355 -3.08 -5.16 21.92
C PRO A 355 -2.56 -6.27 21.01
N VAL A 356 -3.23 -7.41 21.00
CA VAL A 356 -2.96 -8.51 20.08
C VAL A 356 -4.22 -8.81 19.29
N ILE A 357 -4.13 -8.71 17.97
CA ILE A 357 -5.13 -9.20 17.03
C ILE A 357 -4.74 -10.64 16.67
N ASP A 358 -5.53 -11.59 17.10
CA ASP A 358 -5.22 -13.02 16.91
C ASP A 358 -5.66 -13.55 15.55
N LEU A 359 -4.97 -13.07 14.50
CA LEU A 359 -5.26 -13.44 13.12
C LEU A 359 -4.94 -14.92 12.84
N ASN A 360 -4.03 -15.54 13.61
CA ASN A 360 -3.75 -16.97 13.50
C ASN A 360 -5.00 -17.80 13.82
N GLU A 361 -5.63 -17.57 14.96
CA GLU A 361 -6.86 -18.25 15.35
C GLU A 361 -8.00 -17.97 14.37
N MET A 362 -8.18 -16.70 13.98
CA MET A 362 -9.23 -16.31 13.04
C MET A 362 -9.06 -16.97 11.66
N SER A 363 -7.83 -17.06 11.16
CA SER A 363 -7.56 -17.71 9.86
C SER A 363 -7.84 -19.20 9.88
N VAL A 364 -7.52 -19.89 10.97
CA VAL A 364 -7.88 -21.31 11.14
C VAL A 364 -9.40 -21.51 11.13
N LYS A 365 -10.16 -20.64 11.80
CA LYS A 365 -11.64 -20.65 11.75
C LYS A 365 -12.15 -20.45 10.33
N PHE A 366 -11.59 -19.46 9.62
CA PHE A 366 -11.92 -19.17 8.23
C PHE A 366 -11.68 -20.35 7.30
N TYR A 367 -10.50 -20.96 7.35
CA TYR A 367 -10.19 -22.10 6.50
C TYR A 367 -11.05 -23.31 6.87
N THR A 368 -11.29 -23.56 8.17
CA THR A 368 -12.13 -24.63 8.66
C THR A 368 -13.57 -24.50 8.14
N ALA A 369 -14.12 -23.28 8.12
CA ALA A 369 -15.46 -23.02 7.60
C ALA A 369 -15.58 -23.32 6.10
N LEU A 370 -14.53 -23.03 5.32
CA LEU A 370 -14.48 -23.38 3.90
C LEU A 370 -14.21 -24.86 3.65
N GLY A 371 -13.62 -25.57 4.60
CA GLY A 371 -13.13 -26.93 4.44
C GLY A 371 -11.87 -27.04 3.59
N ASN A 372 -11.22 -28.20 3.57
CA ASN A 372 -9.95 -28.37 2.85
C ASN A 372 -10.08 -28.02 1.35
N GLU A 373 -11.08 -28.56 0.66
CA GLU A 373 -11.29 -28.32 -0.77
C GLU A 373 -11.73 -26.86 -1.05
N GLY A 374 -12.67 -26.34 -0.25
CA GLY A 374 -13.21 -25.00 -0.44
C GLY A 374 -12.20 -23.89 -0.14
N SER A 375 -11.29 -24.11 0.83
CA SER A 375 -10.26 -23.14 1.21
C SER A 375 -9.26 -22.83 0.09
N VAL A 376 -9.12 -23.69 -0.91
CA VAL A 376 -8.33 -23.41 -2.13
C VAL A 376 -8.74 -22.08 -2.77
N LYS A 377 -10.03 -21.71 -2.69
CA LYS A 377 -10.56 -20.47 -3.29
C LYS A 377 -10.01 -19.19 -2.64
N ALA A 378 -9.47 -19.28 -1.43
CA ALA A 378 -8.87 -18.14 -0.74
C ALA A 378 -7.38 -17.95 -1.08
N PHE A 379 -6.74 -18.95 -1.68
CA PHE A 379 -5.33 -18.97 -1.96
C PHE A 379 -5.05 -18.90 -3.46
N VAL A 380 -3.77 -18.73 -3.82
CA VAL A 380 -3.38 -18.69 -5.23
C VAL A 380 -3.28 -20.11 -5.80
N HIS A 381 -4.43 -20.64 -6.12
CA HIS A 381 -4.60 -21.93 -6.79
C HIS A 381 -5.38 -21.73 -8.09
N TYR A 382 -4.72 -21.88 -9.22
CA TYR A 382 -5.31 -21.66 -10.55
C TYR A 382 -4.82 -22.73 -11.53
N PRO A 383 -5.70 -23.22 -12.43
CA PRO A 383 -5.27 -24.09 -13.52
C PRO A 383 -4.21 -23.43 -14.41
N ALA A 384 -3.44 -24.22 -15.14
CA ALA A 384 -2.54 -23.70 -16.16
C ALA A 384 -3.32 -22.85 -17.17
N ASN A 385 -2.67 -21.84 -17.75
CA ASN A 385 -3.24 -20.93 -18.73
C ASN A 385 -4.41 -20.05 -18.25
N THR A 386 -4.54 -19.88 -16.92
CA THR A 386 -5.49 -18.90 -16.35
C THR A 386 -5.03 -17.47 -16.58
N PHE A 387 -3.73 -17.24 -16.50
CA PHE A 387 -3.11 -15.92 -16.71
C PHE A 387 -2.13 -15.93 -17.89
N PRO A 388 -1.88 -14.78 -18.52
CA PRO A 388 -0.90 -14.68 -19.60
C PRO A 388 0.48 -15.21 -19.18
N GLY A 389 1.08 -16.07 -20.01
CA GLY A 389 2.41 -16.64 -19.77
C GLY A 389 2.48 -17.70 -18.66
N GLN A 390 1.38 -18.03 -18.01
CA GLN A 390 1.31 -19.07 -16.97
C GLN A 390 1.05 -20.44 -17.62
N ASP A 391 2.09 -21.18 -17.87
CA ASP A 391 2.06 -22.50 -18.53
C ASP A 391 1.82 -23.68 -17.54
N LYS A 392 1.95 -23.45 -16.24
CA LYS A 392 1.79 -24.44 -15.19
C LYS A 392 0.70 -24.03 -14.19
N PRO A 393 0.03 -25.00 -13.54
CA PRO A 393 -0.89 -24.69 -12.46
C PRO A 393 -0.19 -23.93 -11.33
N LEU A 394 -0.88 -22.96 -10.74
CA LEU A 394 -0.49 -22.35 -9.47
C LEU A 394 -1.10 -23.17 -8.32
N ALA A 395 -0.31 -23.47 -7.30
CA ALA A 395 -0.71 -24.23 -6.12
C ALA A 395 0.07 -23.72 -4.91
N ASP A 396 -0.39 -22.61 -4.34
CA ASP A 396 0.26 -21.94 -3.23
C ASP A 396 -0.63 -21.94 -1.99
N ASP A 397 -0.22 -22.67 -0.96
CA ASP A 397 -0.93 -22.80 0.30
C ASP A 397 -0.53 -21.71 1.33
N THR A 398 0.26 -20.73 0.92
CA THR A 398 0.75 -19.63 1.77
C THR A 398 0.17 -18.28 1.37
N HIS A 399 0.13 -17.99 0.08
CA HIS A 399 -0.25 -16.66 -0.42
C HIS A 399 -1.71 -16.62 -0.90
N PHE A 400 -2.33 -15.49 -0.64
CA PHE A 400 -3.75 -15.26 -0.89
C PHE A 400 -3.98 -14.61 -2.26
N ASN A 401 -5.15 -14.88 -2.82
CA ASN A 401 -5.76 -14.06 -3.84
C ASN A 401 -6.58 -12.92 -3.19
N SER A 402 -7.25 -12.11 -4.01
CA SER A 402 -8.02 -10.96 -3.51
C SER A 402 -9.16 -11.37 -2.56
N TYR A 403 -9.80 -12.51 -2.76
CA TYR A 403 -10.83 -13.02 -1.83
C TYR A 403 -10.24 -13.37 -0.46
N GLY A 404 -9.18 -14.18 -0.43
CA GLY A 404 -8.55 -14.57 0.83
C GLY A 404 -7.99 -13.38 1.59
N ALA A 405 -7.35 -12.44 0.88
CA ALA A 405 -6.85 -11.21 1.48
C ALA A 405 -7.96 -10.32 2.03
N TYR A 406 -9.12 -10.26 1.36
CA TYR A 406 -10.29 -9.53 1.81
C TYR A 406 -10.85 -10.10 3.13
N GLU A 407 -11.06 -11.41 3.19
CA GLU A 407 -11.57 -12.07 4.40
C GLU A 407 -10.62 -11.91 5.59
N LEU A 408 -9.30 -11.98 5.35
CA LEU A 408 -8.29 -11.70 6.39
C LEU A 408 -8.28 -10.22 6.82
N ALA A 409 -8.48 -9.28 5.89
CA ALA A 409 -8.62 -7.88 6.24
C ALA A 409 -9.88 -7.62 7.10
N ARG A 410 -10.98 -8.34 6.85
CA ARG A 410 -12.17 -8.34 7.73
C ARG A 410 -11.86 -8.90 9.13
N CYS A 411 -11.08 -10.00 9.21
CA CYS A 411 -10.59 -10.51 10.50
C CYS A 411 -9.81 -9.42 11.26
N VAL A 412 -8.91 -8.71 10.56
CA VAL A 412 -8.13 -7.63 11.18
C VAL A 412 -9.03 -6.47 11.61
N ALA A 413 -10.02 -6.07 10.79
CA ALA A 413 -10.98 -5.04 11.14
C ALA A 413 -11.80 -5.43 12.40
N GLU A 414 -12.22 -6.70 12.51
CA GLU A 414 -12.90 -7.22 13.70
C GLU A 414 -11.98 -7.22 14.94
N GLY A 415 -10.70 -7.58 14.73
CA GLY A 415 -9.67 -7.47 15.75
C GLY A 415 -9.45 -6.03 16.22
N ILE A 416 -9.49 -5.04 15.32
CA ILE A 416 -9.43 -3.62 15.66
C ILE A 416 -10.62 -3.23 16.55
N LYS A 417 -11.84 -3.63 16.22
CA LYS A 417 -13.02 -3.36 17.03
C LYS A 417 -12.90 -3.88 18.45
N SER A 418 -12.34 -5.07 18.61
CA SER A 418 -12.25 -5.74 19.91
C SER A 418 -11.03 -5.32 20.75
N LYS A 419 -9.91 -4.91 20.11
CA LYS A 419 -8.61 -4.71 20.78
C LYS A 419 -8.08 -3.27 20.71
N VAL A 420 -8.54 -2.46 19.75
CA VAL A 420 -8.02 -1.12 19.48
C VAL A 420 -9.17 -0.11 19.38
N PRO A 421 -9.93 0.15 20.49
CA PRO A 421 -11.22 0.84 20.44
C PRO A 421 -11.13 2.27 19.90
N GLU A 422 -10.01 2.98 20.09
CA GLU A 422 -9.88 4.34 19.56
C GLU A 422 -9.73 4.33 18.01
N LEU A 423 -9.00 3.36 17.48
CA LEU A 423 -8.90 3.17 16.02
C LEU A 423 -10.22 2.61 15.44
N ALA A 424 -10.93 1.78 16.20
CA ALA A 424 -12.23 1.23 15.79
C ALA A 424 -13.27 2.31 15.46
N LYS A 425 -13.21 3.47 16.13
CA LYS A 425 -14.10 4.63 15.85
C LYS A 425 -13.89 5.23 14.46
N LYS A 426 -12.81 4.85 13.79
CA LYS A 426 -12.44 5.31 12.45
C LYS A 426 -12.80 4.32 11.35
N LEU A 427 -13.28 3.13 11.70
CA LEU A 427 -13.81 2.20 10.72
C LEU A 427 -15.12 2.75 10.13
N LEU A 428 -15.38 2.41 8.87
CA LEU A 428 -16.63 2.76 8.20
C LEU A 428 -17.82 2.10 8.93
N PRO A 429 -18.94 2.79 9.07
CA PRO A 429 -20.13 2.24 9.75
C PRO A 429 -20.65 0.94 9.13
N ASP A 430 -20.51 0.79 7.81
CA ASP A 430 -20.93 -0.37 7.04
C ASP A 430 -19.93 -1.53 7.04
N THR A 431 -18.78 -1.40 7.73
CA THR A 431 -17.84 -2.51 7.95
C THR A 431 -18.55 -3.71 8.63
N GLY A 432 -19.68 -3.50 9.31
CA GLY A 432 -20.50 -4.54 9.91
C GLY A 432 -19.73 -5.39 10.93
N THR A 433 -20.32 -6.48 11.37
CA THR A 433 -19.64 -7.52 12.17
C THR A 433 -19.14 -8.63 11.25
N PHE A 434 -18.05 -9.27 11.62
CA PHE A 434 -17.51 -10.40 10.87
C PHE A 434 -17.19 -11.58 11.79
N ASP A 435 -17.68 -12.76 11.41
CA ASP A 435 -17.32 -14.01 12.04
C ASP A 435 -16.57 -14.89 11.02
N PRO A 436 -15.28 -15.18 11.23
CA PRO A 436 -14.51 -16.02 10.31
C PRO A 436 -15.02 -17.46 10.19
N ALA A 437 -15.93 -17.91 11.08
CA ALA A 437 -16.63 -19.17 10.93
C ALA A 437 -17.78 -19.11 9.88
N HIS A 438 -18.13 -17.92 9.43
CA HIS A 438 -19.17 -17.68 8.42
C HIS A 438 -18.64 -16.69 7.36
N PRO A 439 -17.60 -17.07 6.58
CA PRO A 439 -17.01 -16.21 5.57
C PRO A 439 -18.00 -15.87 4.45
N ASP A 440 -17.77 -14.77 3.77
CA ASP A 440 -18.53 -14.40 2.59
C ASP A 440 -18.34 -15.45 1.48
N ALA A 441 -19.34 -15.64 0.65
CA ALA A 441 -19.17 -16.50 -0.52
C ALA A 441 -18.10 -15.88 -1.47
N PRO A 442 -17.16 -16.67 -2.02
CA PRO A 442 -16.10 -16.13 -2.87
C PRO A 442 -16.61 -15.28 -4.04
N ASP A 443 -17.74 -15.63 -4.61
CA ASP A 443 -18.34 -14.91 -5.75
C ASP A 443 -19.03 -13.60 -5.35
N SER A 444 -19.28 -13.39 -4.05
CA SER A 444 -19.86 -12.13 -3.53
C SER A 444 -18.80 -11.04 -3.32
N VAL A 445 -17.53 -11.41 -3.18
CA VAL A 445 -16.42 -10.46 -3.00
C VAL A 445 -15.92 -10.01 -4.37
N GLN A 446 -16.22 -8.74 -4.71
CA GLN A 446 -15.93 -8.18 -6.03
C GLN A 446 -14.82 -7.14 -5.95
N ILE A 447 -13.56 -7.60 -6.00
CA ILE A 447 -12.38 -6.76 -6.18
C ILE A 447 -11.87 -7.02 -7.59
N PRO A 448 -12.09 -6.09 -8.54
CA PRO A 448 -11.70 -6.32 -9.92
C PRO A 448 -10.18 -6.41 -10.05
N ALA A 449 -9.69 -7.31 -10.92
CA ALA A 449 -8.26 -7.46 -11.16
C ALA A 449 -7.65 -6.19 -11.76
N SER A 450 -6.40 -5.89 -11.42
CA SER A 450 -5.60 -4.85 -12.05
C SER A 450 -4.90 -5.36 -13.31
N LEU A 451 -4.39 -4.44 -14.14
CA LEU A 451 -3.71 -4.81 -15.40
C LEU A 451 -2.36 -5.51 -15.17
N SER A 452 -1.69 -5.20 -14.04
CA SER A 452 -0.39 -5.78 -13.73
C SER A 452 -0.50 -7.23 -13.32
N VAL A 453 -0.12 -8.17 -14.20
CA VAL A 453 -0.20 -9.62 -13.96
C VAL A 453 1.20 -10.23 -13.91
N GLY A 454 1.47 -11.00 -12.89
CA GLY A 454 2.73 -11.70 -12.71
C GLY A 454 2.54 -13.09 -12.10
N ALA A 455 1.64 -13.87 -12.68
CA ALA A 455 1.30 -15.20 -12.18
C ALA A 455 2.50 -16.15 -12.07
N ASN A 456 3.50 -15.98 -12.94
CA ASN A 456 4.75 -16.74 -12.90
C ASN A 456 5.78 -16.20 -11.89
N VAL A 457 5.51 -15.04 -11.27
CA VAL A 457 6.40 -14.39 -10.32
C VAL A 457 5.86 -14.61 -8.91
N LYS A 458 6.22 -15.74 -8.31
CA LYS A 458 5.79 -16.07 -6.96
C LYS A 458 6.39 -15.09 -5.94
N PRO A 459 5.60 -14.57 -4.98
CA PRO A 459 6.13 -13.73 -3.91
C PRO A 459 7.24 -14.46 -3.14
N ALA A 460 8.28 -13.74 -2.82
CA ALA A 460 9.38 -14.30 -2.03
C ALA A 460 8.89 -14.66 -0.63
N GLY A 461 9.45 -15.73 -0.09
CA GLY A 461 9.11 -16.16 1.27
C GLY A 461 8.16 -17.35 1.36
N SER A 462 7.78 -17.96 0.25
CA SER A 462 6.98 -19.21 0.22
C SER A 462 7.84 -20.48 0.19
#